data_3d60749f4b23d09d1e1f45b6bcb2983b
#
_entry.id   3d60749f4b23d09d1e1f45b6bcb2983b
#
_cell.length_a   1.000
_cell.length_b   1.000
_cell.length_c   1.000
_cell.angle_alpha   90.00
_cell.angle_beta   90.00
_cell.angle_gamma   90.00
#
_symmetry.space_group_name_H-M   'P 1'
#
loop_
_entity.id
_entity.type
_entity.pdbx_description
1 polymer ?
#
loop_
_entity_poly.entity_id
_entity_poly.type
_entity_poly.pdbx_seq_one_letter_code
_entity_poly.pdbx_strand_id
1 'polypeptide(L)'
;MRVIDGLVNLVAGLGTGRDKAAHGAYTLPVMDSAQAFTAYKASSLVRRVVDLPAEDACREWREWQAEADDITAIEAEEKRLGVQGKIMEARRQARLFGGSALFIGDGTATPDKPLDPERMGRGGLKYLTVMSRDDVSAGNLDQDPASDTFGKPSFWNLSAGGNMMRIHPSRLVLFHGIAPLAGLRYDSGMGWGDSVLMGMLERLRAVDEVAANILSLVYEAKIDVIKVPDLMVNLQQRGDAYASDLLRRMQLASTGKGNSGALVIDALEEYQQKNASFGGLPDIQDRFMQLAASAAGIPLTLLFEMSPGGLNSTGEGDKQNY
;
A
#
# COMPACT_ATOMS: atom_id res chain seq x y z
N MET A 1 33.36 -0.73 -30.73
CA MET A 1 32.21 -1.56 -30.31
C MET A 1 31.73 -1.22 -28.91
N ARG A 2 32.56 -1.26 -27.85
CA ARG A 2 32.11 -0.99 -26.45
C ARG A 2 31.52 0.42 -26.16
N VAL A 3 31.97 1.46 -26.89
CA VAL A 3 31.48 2.85 -26.68
C VAL A 3 30.07 3.04 -27.28
N ILE A 4 29.81 2.41 -28.44
CA ILE A 4 28.50 2.46 -29.08
C ILE A 4 27.47 1.67 -28.27
N ASP A 5 27.85 0.51 -27.69
CA ASP A 5 27.01 -0.29 -26.83
C ASP A 5 26.66 0.47 -25.55
N GLY A 6 27.59 1.23 -24.97
CA GLY A 6 27.36 2.08 -23.82
C GLY A 6 26.39 3.23 -24.10
N LEU A 7 26.50 3.86 -25.28
CA LEU A 7 25.60 4.93 -25.71
C LEU A 7 24.19 4.40 -26.01
N VAL A 8 24.07 3.24 -26.66
CA VAL A 8 22.78 2.59 -26.94
C VAL A 8 22.12 2.22 -25.62
N ASN A 9 22.86 1.70 -24.65
CA ASN A 9 22.35 1.33 -23.35
C ASN A 9 21.90 2.57 -22.54
N LEU A 10 22.64 3.68 -22.63
CA LEU A 10 22.28 4.94 -21.99
C LEU A 10 20.95 5.50 -22.53
N VAL A 11 20.72 5.39 -23.84
CA VAL A 11 19.51 5.92 -24.50
C VAL A 11 18.34 4.95 -24.37
N ALA A 12 18.60 3.64 -24.52
CA ALA A 12 17.54 2.61 -24.49
C ALA A 12 17.16 2.17 -23.08
N GLY A 13 18.01 2.42 -22.07
CA GLY A 13 17.77 2.00 -20.68
C GLY A 13 17.75 0.48 -20.49
N LEU A 14 18.36 -0.29 -21.41
CA LEU A 14 18.38 -1.76 -21.38
C LEU A 14 18.98 -2.27 -20.07
N GLY A 15 18.26 -3.18 -19.40
CA GLY A 15 18.64 -3.75 -18.11
C GLY A 15 18.44 -2.81 -16.90
N THR A 16 17.82 -1.64 -17.10
CA THR A 16 17.40 -0.73 -16.02
C THR A 16 15.89 -0.79 -15.82
N GLY A 17 15.36 -0.17 -14.77
CA GLY A 17 13.91 -0.03 -14.56
C GLY A 17 13.16 0.76 -15.64
N ARG A 18 13.89 1.34 -16.63
CA ARG A 18 13.34 2.02 -17.80
C ARG A 18 13.32 1.14 -19.06
N ASP A 19 13.81 -0.08 -18.95
CA ASP A 19 13.80 -1.04 -20.06
C ASP A 19 12.37 -1.49 -20.35
N LYS A 20 11.85 -1.13 -21.51
CA LYS A 20 10.49 -1.51 -21.93
C LYS A 20 10.31 -3.04 -22.02
N ALA A 21 11.37 -3.79 -22.27
CA ALA A 21 11.32 -5.25 -22.33
C ALA A 21 11.15 -5.88 -20.94
N ALA A 22 11.64 -5.23 -19.88
CA ALA A 22 11.50 -5.70 -18.51
C ALA A 22 10.04 -5.69 -18.01
N HIS A 23 9.18 -4.85 -18.60
CA HIS A 23 7.77 -4.74 -18.21
C HIS A 23 6.87 -5.86 -18.76
N GLY A 24 7.39 -6.72 -19.64
CA GLY A 24 6.66 -7.88 -20.16
C GLY A 24 6.79 -9.17 -19.34
N ALA A 25 7.63 -9.19 -18.32
CA ALA A 25 7.86 -10.36 -17.48
C ALA A 25 7.05 -10.26 -16.17
N TYR A 26 6.24 -11.27 -15.89
CA TYR A 26 5.63 -11.42 -14.57
C TYR A 26 6.65 -12.02 -13.61
N THR A 27 7.17 -11.21 -12.72
CA THR A 27 7.98 -11.68 -11.59
C THR A 27 7.09 -11.78 -10.36
N LEU A 28 7.20 -12.89 -9.63
CA LEU A 28 6.48 -13.03 -8.37
C LEU A 28 7.07 -12.01 -7.37
N PRO A 29 6.34 -11.00 -6.93
CA PRO A 29 6.85 -10.09 -5.92
C PRO A 29 6.94 -10.84 -4.60
N VAL A 30 8.11 -10.88 -3.99
CA VAL A 30 8.30 -11.36 -2.61
C VAL A 30 8.28 -10.13 -1.71
N MET A 31 7.33 -10.11 -0.79
CA MET A 31 7.19 -9.04 0.20
C MET A 31 7.16 -9.67 1.59
N ASP A 32 8.11 -9.30 2.43
CA ASP A 32 8.08 -9.67 3.84
C ASP A 32 7.21 -8.71 4.67
N SER A 33 6.94 -9.11 5.92
CA SER A 33 6.10 -8.32 6.83
C SER A 33 6.69 -6.93 7.12
N ALA A 34 8.02 -6.79 7.16
CA ALA A 34 8.69 -5.52 7.42
C ALA A 34 8.53 -4.55 6.24
N GLN A 35 8.65 -5.05 5.01
CA GLN A 35 8.42 -4.27 3.79
C GLN A 35 6.96 -3.83 3.68
N ALA A 36 6.01 -4.74 3.94
CA ALA A 36 4.59 -4.43 3.97
C ALA A 36 4.26 -3.34 4.99
N PHE A 37 4.81 -3.45 6.20
CA PHE A 37 4.63 -2.46 7.26
C PHE A 37 5.25 -1.10 6.93
N THR A 38 6.43 -1.11 6.29
CA THR A 38 7.09 0.12 5.83
C THR A 38 6.25 0.83 4.77
N ALA A 39 5.74 0.09 3.77
CA ALA A 39 4.86 0.64 2.75
C ALA A 39 3.56 1.22 3.37
N TYR A 40 2.96 0.51 4.31
CA TYR A 40 1.76 0.95 5.04
C TYR A 40 1.98 2.24 5.83
N LYS A 41 3.17 2.42 6.43
CA LYS A 41 3.51 3.66 7.15
C LYS A 41 3.86 4.81 6.21
N ALA A 42 4.54 4.53 5.11
CA ALA A 42 5.06 5.55 4.22
C ALA A 42 4.02 6.13 3.24
N SER A 43 3.06 5.32 2.77
CA SER A 43 2.07 5.75 1.78
C SER A 43 0.66 5.75 2.38
N SER A 44 -0.02 6.90 2.29
CA SER A 44 -1.42 7.04 2.69
C SER A 44 -2.35 6.20 1.80
N LEU A 45 -2.00 6.07 0.52
CA LEU A 45 -2.76 5.26 -0.43
C LEU A 45 -2.68 3.77 -0.10
N VAL A 46 -1.48 3.27 0.24
CA VAL A 46 -1.30 1.89 0.72
C VAL A 46 -2.11 1.64 1.99
N ARG A 47 -2.07 2.57 2.94
CA ARG A 47 -2.87 2.48 4.17
C ARG A 47 -4.35 2.38 3.87
N ARG A 48 -4.85 3.23 2.97
CA ARG A 48 -6.27 3.25 2.60
C ARG A 48 -6.72 1.95 1.95
N VAL A 49 -5.90 1.38 1.05
CA VAL A 49 -6.16 0.06 0.43
C VAL A 49 -6.29 -1.05 1.48
N VAL A 50 -5.49 -1.00 2.54
CA VAL A 50 -5.54 -2.00 3.62
C VAL A 50 -6.72 -1.77 4.54
N ASP A 51 -6.94 -0.52 4.98
CA ASP A 51 -7.86 -0.18 6.06
C ASP A 51 -9.32 -0.12 5.59
N LEU A 52 -9.59 0.50 4.44
CA LEU A 52 -10.94 0.79 3.98
C LEU A 52 -11.85 -0.46 3.94
N PRO A 53 -11.47 -1.59 3.32
CA PRO A 53 -12.34 -2.76 3.30
C PRO A 53 -12.54 -3.41 4.67
N ALA A 54 -11.58 -3.24 5.59
CA ALA A 54 -11.74 -3.75 6.95
C ALA A 54 -12.67 -2.86 7.78
N GLU A 55 -12.59 -1.55 7.57
CA GLU A 55 -13.47 -0.56 8.21
C GLU A 55 -14.90 -0.70 7.70
N ASP A 56 -15.10 -0.78 6.38
CA ASP A 56 -16.43 -0.91 5.78
C ASP A 56 -17.12 -2.19 6.22
N ALA A 57 -16.40 -3.31 6.27
CA ALA A 57 -16.95 -4.59 6.74
C ALA A 57 -17.36 -4.58 8.23
N CYS A 58 -16.86 -3.61 9.00
CA CYS A 58 -17.14 -3.49 10.43
C CYS A 58 -17.95 -2.23 10.77
N ARG A 59 -18.25 -1.37 9.80
CA ARG A 59 -18.94 -0.08 10.04
C ARG A 59 -20.35 -0.28 10.52
N GLU A 60 -21.15 -1.04 9.76
CA GLU A 60 -22.47 -1.44 10.14
C GLU A 60 -22.34 -2.82 10.78
N TRP A 61 -22.44 -2.84 12.14
CA TRP A 61 -22.32 -4.08 12.84
C TRP A 61 -23.58 -4.92 12.67
N ARG A 62 -23.44 -6.21 12.89
CA ARG A 62 -24.53 -7.19 12.72
C ARG A 62 -25.70 -6.91 13.65
N GLU A 63 -26.89 -7.24 13.18
CA GLU A 63 -28.10 -7.30 13.97
C GLU A 63 -28.37 -8.75 14.37
N TRP A 64 -28.77 -8.94 15.63
CA TRP A 64 -29.10 -10.27 16.15
C TRP A 64 -30.59 -10.55 15.96
N GLN A 65 -30.91 -11.78 15.52
CA GLN A 65 -32.28 -12.28 15.42
C GLN A 65 -32.52 -13.24 16.58
N ALA A 66 -32.84 -12.72 17.76
CA ALA A 66 -33.09 -13.46 18.97
C ALA A 66 -34.10 -12.71 19.86
N GLU A 67 -34.44 -13.25 21.02
CA GLU A 67 -35.25 -12.54 22.01
C GLU A 67 -34.49 -11.32 22.57
N ALA A 68 -35.22 -10.29 22.99
CA ALA A 68 -34.64 -9.00 23.37
C ALA A 68 -33.63 -9.10 24.53
N ASP A 69 -33.92 -9.97 25.50
CA ASP A 69 -33.02 -10.18 26.67
C ASP A 69 -31.73 -10.88 26.25
N ASP A 70 -31.79 -11.82 25.31
CA ASP A 70 -30.62 -12.51 24.74
C ASP A 70 -29.76 -11.56 23.90
N ILE A 71 -30.41 -10.72 23.08
CA ILE A 71 -29.72 -9.68 22.29
C ILE A 71 -28.94 -8.76 23.25
N THR A 72 -29.58 -8.24 24.26
CA THR A 72 -28.94 -7.35 25.24
C THR A 72 -27.74 -8.03 25.94
N ALA A 73 -27.85 -9.30 26.27
CA ALA A 73 -26.76 -10.05 26.88
C ALA A 73 -25.58 -10.27 25.92
N ILE A 74 -25.86 -10.60 24.65
CA ILE A 74 -24.84 -10.81 23.62
C ILE A 74 -24.10 -9.49 23.34
N GLU A 75 -24.82 -8.40 23.12
CA GLU A 75 -24.24 -7.09 22.84
C GLU A 75 -23.39 -6.57 24.02
N ALA A 76 -23.81 -6.83 25.26
CA ALA A 76 -23.00 -6.49 26.41
C ALA A 76 -21.67 -7.25 26.45
N GLU A 77 -21.66 -8.55 26.11
CA GLU A 77 -20.44 -9.35 26.00
C GLU A 77 -19.57 -8.94 24.82
N GLU A 78 -20.15 -8.67 23.65
CA GLU A 78 -19.42 -8.14 22.49
C GLU A 78 -18.70 -6.83 22.84
N LYS A 79 -19.39 -5.92 23.51
CA LYS A 79 -18.81 -4.66 23.97
C LYS A 79 -17.70 -4.88 25.01
N ARG A 80 -17.91 -5.78 25.98
CA ARG A 80 -16.91 -6.13 27.00
C ARG A 80 -15.63 -6.67 26.39
N LEU A 81 -15.74 -7.51 25.37
CA LEU A 81 -14.62 -8.14 24.69
C LEU A 81 -14.04 -7.27 23.56
N GLY A 82 -14.74 -6.19 23.18
CA GLY A 82 -14.34 -5.33 22.05
C GLY A 82 -14.35 -6.06 20.72
N VAL A 83 -15.32 -6.95 20.49
CA VAL A 83 -15.35 -7.89 19.35
C VAL A 83 -15.23 -7.18 18.02
N GLN A 84 -16.03 -6.13 17.78
CA GLN A 84 -16.00 -5.35 16.53
C GLN A 84 -14.62 -4.79 16.24
N GLY A 85 -14.00 -4.12 17.21
CA GLY A 85 -12.65 -3.55 17.07
C GLY A 85 -11.57 -4.61 16.86
N LYS A 86 -11.68 -5.76 17.52
CA LYS A 86 -10.75 -6.88 17.36
C LYS A 86 -10.86 -7.54 15.99
N ILE A 87 -12.07 -7.70 15.47
CA ILE A 87 -12.29 -8.22 14.13
C ILE A 87 -11.75 -7.25 13.08
N MET A 88 -12.00 -5.94 13.22
CA MET A 88 -11.47 -4.91 12.34
C MET A 88 -9.94 -4.94 12.34
N GLU A 89 -9.31 -4.99 13.50
CA GLU A 89 -7.85 -5.10 13.64
C GLU A 89 -7.31 -6.37 12.99
N ALA A 90 -7.94 -7.53 13.22
CA ALA A 90 -7.55 -8.80 12.62
C ALA A 90 -7.65 -8.74 11.08
N ARG A 91 -8.73 -8.17 10.55
CA ARG A 91 -8.89 -7.99 9.09
C ARG A 91 -7.83 -7.06 8.49
N ARG A 92 -7.48 -5.95 9.16
CA ARG A 92 -6.38 -5.06 8.73
C ARG A 92 -5.06 -5.81 8.69
N GLN A 93 -4.72 -6.53 9.76
CA GLN A 93 -3.48 -7.31 9.81
C GLN A 93 -3.45 -8.41 8.75
N ALA A 94 -4.56 -9.11 8.55
CA ALA A 94 -4.67 -10.13 7.52
C ALA A 94 -4.46 -9.56 6.12
N ARG A 95 -5.06 -8.40 5.81
CA ARG A 95 -4.88 -7.72 4.54
C ARG A 95 -3.43 -7.24 4.34
N LEU A 96 -2.84 -6.70 5.40
CA LEU A 96 -1.48 -6.16 5.33
C LEU A 96 -0.42 -7.25 5.23
N PHE A 97 -0.50 -8.27 6.06
CA PHE A 97 0.54 -9.29 6.19
C PHE A 97 0.19 -10.62 5.49
N GLY A 98 -1.05 -10.77 4.99
CA GLY A 98 -1.53 -12.01 4.38
C GLY A 98 -2.24 -12.94 5.35
N GLY A 99 -2.17 -12.70 6.66
CA GLY A 99 -2.84 -13.49 7.66
C GLY A 99 -2.80 -12.88 9.05
N SER A 100 -3.80 -13.21 9.86
CA SER A 100 -3.85 -12.95 11.29
C SER A 100 -4.76 -13.96 11.97
N ALA A 101 -4.66 -14.10 13.26
CA ALA A 101 -5.54 -14.95 14.06
C ALA A 101 -6.17 -14.15 15.20
N LEU A 102 -7.42 -14.46 15.54
CA LEU A 102 -8.06 -14.00 16.75
C LEU A 102 -8.09 -15.18 17.73
N PHE A 103 -7.32 -15.07 18.79
CA PHE A 103 -7.27 -16.08 19.85
C PHE A 103 -8.40 -15.88 20.84
N ILE A 104 -9.09 -16.98 21.15
CA ILE A 104 -10.20 -17.05 22.10
C ILE A 104 -9.65 -17.54 23.45
N GLY A 105 -9.54 -16.65 24.41
CA GLY A 105 -9.02 -16.95 25.74
C GLY A 105 -10.12 -17.19 26.79
N ASP A 106 -10.14 -18.38 27.35
CA ASP A 106 -11.01 -18.79 28.46
C ASP A 106 -10.33 -18.76 29.85
N GLY A 107 -9.03 -18.34 29.82
CA GLY A 107 -8.22 -18.28 31.05
C GLY A 107 -7.64 -19.63 31.49
N THR A 108 -7.76 -20.68 30.68
CA THR A 108 -7.12 -21.98 30.95
C THR A 108 -5.62 -21.93 30.74
N ALA A 109 -4.89 -22.75 31.52
CA ALA A 109 -3.45 -22.92 31.34
C ALA A 109 -3.09 -23.94 30.20
N THR A 110 -4.07 -24.58 29.57
CA THR A 110 -3.89 -25.63 28.56
C THR A 110 -4.51 -25.23 27.23
N PRO A 111 -3.93 -24.27 26.50
CA PRO A 111 -4.47 -23.80 25.22
C PRO A 111 -4.35 -24.84 24.09
N ASP A 112 -3.61 -25.91 24.29
CA ASP A 112 -3.48 -27.07 23.41
C ASP A 112 -4.70 -27.97 23.39
N LYS A 113 -5.62 -27.81 24.36
CA LYS A 113 -6.88 -28.55 24.42
C LYS A 113 -7.99 -27.82 23.68
N PRO A 114 -8.98 -28.56 23.13
CA PRO A 114 -10.14 -27.97 22.49
C PRO A 114 -10.85 -26.95 23.39
N LEU A 115 -11.38 -25.90 22.76
CA LEU A 115 -12.32 -25.00 23.42
C LEU A 115 -13.64 -25.76 23.62
N ASP A 116 -14.17 -25.76 24.83
CA ASP A 116 -15.43 -26.42 25.17
C ASP A 116 -16.49 -25.34 25.50
N PRO A 117 -17.33 -24.94 24.53
CA PRO A 117 -18.33 -23.92 24.73
C PRO A 117 -19.39 -24.31 25.77
N GLU A 118 -19.69 -25.59 25.93
CA GLU A 118 -20.73 -26.08 26.87
C GLU A 118 -20.31 -25.91 28.32
N ARG A 119 -19.00 -25.96 28.59
CA ARG A 119 -18.44 -25.73 29.94
C ARG A 119 -18.20 -24.25 30.23
N MET A 120 -18.33 -23.40 29.24
CA MET A 120 -18.18 -21.95 29.43
C MET A 120 -19.49 -21.36 29.97
N GLY A 121 -19.58 -21.20 31.28
CA GLY A 121 -20.67 -20.43 31.89
C GLY A 121 -20.52 -18.92 31.56
N ARG A 122 -21.46 -18.14 32.10
CA ARG A 122 -21.49 -16.67 31.94
C ARG A 122 -20.16 -16.05 32.37
N GLY A 123 -19.52 -15.25 31.49
CA GLY A 123 -18.19 -14.67 31.74
C GLY A 123 -17.04 -15.68 31.63
N GLY A 124 -17.26 -16.87 31.08
CA GLY A 124 -16.23 -17.88 30.81
C GLY A 124 -15.24 -17.45 29.74
N LEU A 125 -15.69 -16.64 28.79
CA LEU A 125 -14.82 -16.00 27.83
C LEU A 125 -14.08 -14.81 28.46
N LYS A 126 -12.77 -14.87 28.61
CA LYS A 126 -11.99 -13.88 29.34
C LYS A 126 -11.50 -12.75 28.48
N TYR A 127 -10.93 -13.08 27.32
CA TYR A 127 -10.35 -12.11 26.40
C TYR A 127 -10.29 -12.64 24.95
N LEU A 128 -10.17 -11.70 24.04
CA LEU A 128 -9.83 -11.93 22.64
C LEU A 128 -8.50 -11.21 22.35
N THR A 129 -7.58 -11.88 21.66
CA THR A 129 -6.29 -11.28 21.29
C THR A 129 -6.03 -11.47 19.81
N VAL A 130 -5.75 -10.37 19.11
CA VAL A 130 -5.32 -10.43 17.73
C VAL A 130 -3.83 -10.78 17.69
N MET A 131 -3.48 -11.76 16.87
CA MET A 131 -2.13 -12.25 16.69
C MET A 131 -1.73 -12.11 15.22
N SER A 132 -0.50 -11.70 14.99
CA SER A 132 0.07 -11.61 13.64
C SER A 132 0.34 -13.02 13.08
N ARG A 133 0.38 -13.11 11.74
CA ARG A 133 0.86 -14.33 11.07
C ARG A 133 2.30 -14.70 11.47
N ASP A 134 3.10 -13.71 11.85
CA ASP A 134 4.50 -13.94 12.24
C ASP A 134 4.62 -14.58 13.63
N ASP A 135 3.59 -14.41 14.47
CA ASP A 135 3.52 -15.01 15.80
C ASP A 135 2.92 -16.42 15.79
N VAL A 136 2.12 -16.76 14.76
CA VAL A 136 1.34 -17.99 14.72
C VAL A 136 1.61 -18.76 13.43
N SER A 137 2.05 -20.00 13.53
CA SER A 137 2.33 -20.87 12.39
C SER A 137 1.58 -22.20 12.49
N ALA A 138 1.20 -22.75 11.33
CA ALA A 138 0.56 -24.06 11.28
C ALA A 138 1.51 -25.15 11.79
N GLY A 139 0.98 -26.07 12.60
CA GLY A 139 1.65 -27.29 13.01
C GLY A 139 1.52 -28.40 11.95
N ASN A 140 1.65 -29.64 12.41
CA ASN A 140 1.49 -30.79 11.52
C ASN A 140 0.06 -30.86 10.97
N LEU A 141 -0.04 -31.21 9.68
CA LEU A 141 -1.33 -31.45 9.06
C LEU A 141 -1.88 -32.81 9.48
N ASP A 142 -3.18 -32.87 9.65
CA ASP A 142 -3.89 -34.13 9.80
C ASP A 142 -3.84 -34.91 8.46
N GLN A 143 -3.27 -36.08 8.50
CA GLN A 143 -3.11 -36.94 7.32
C GLN A 143 -4.08 -38.15 7.30
N ASP A 144 -4.97 -38.22 8.28
CA ASP A 144 -5.98 -39.31 8.33
C ASP A 144 -7.15 -38.96 7.40
N PRO A 145 -7.34 -39.70 6.28
CA PRO A 145 -8.44 -39.44 5.36
C PRO A 145 -9.83 -39.67 5.97
N ALA A 146 -9.91 -40.39 7.10
CA ALA A 146 -11.16 -40.62 7.82
C ALA A 146 -11.52 -39.47 8.81
N SER A 147 -10.60 -38.53 8.99
CA SER A 147 -10.79 -37.41 9.90
C SER A 147 -11.53 -36.24 9.22
N ASP A 148 -12.45 -35.62 9.94
CA ASP A 148 -13.13 -34.38 9.49
C ASP A 148 -12.18 -33.19 9.33
N THR A 149 -10.96 -33.32 9.86
CA THR A 149 -9.92 -32.29 9.81
C THR A 149 -8.79 -32.64 8.84
N PHE A 150 -9.01 -33.63 7.96
CA PHE A 150 -8.03 -34.03 6.96
C PHE A 150 -7.48 -32.85 6.16
N GLY A 151 -6.17 -32.74 6.08
CA GLY A 151 -5.48 -31.65 5.39
C GLY A 151 -5.47 -30.31 6.14
N LYS A 152 -5.98 -30.25 7.38
CA LYS A 152 -5.92 -29.06 8.24
C LYS A 152 -4.86 -29.25 9.34
N PRO A 153 -4.30 -28.15 9.91
CA PRO A 153 -3.38 -28.28 11.03
C PRO A 153 -4.04 -28.89 12.25
N SER A 154 -3.40 -29.90 12.83
CA SER A 154 -3.83 -30.54 14.08
C SER A 154 -3.66 -29.58 15.28
N PHE A 155 -2.73 -28.64 15.19
CA PHE A 155 -2.46 -27.58 16.16
C PHE A 155 -1.80 -26.39 15.47
N TRP A 156 -1.75 -25.26 16.16
CA TRP A 156 -1.00 -24.08 15.77
C TRP A 156 0.09 -23.82 16.80
N ASN A 157 1.24 -23.36 16.33
CA ASN A 157 2.34 -22.93 17.18
C ASN A 157 2.28 -21.42 17.37
N LEU A 158 2.23 -20.96 18.61
CA LEU A 158 2.40 -19.56 18.98
C LEU A 158 3.85 -19.35 19.43
N SER A 159 4.54 -18.42 18.81
CA SER A 159 5.86 -17.98 19.22
C SER A 159 5.72 -16.65 19.93
N ALA A 160 5.78 -16.65 21.25
CA ALA A 160 5.68 -15.45 22.06
C ALA A 160 6.83 -15.38 23.06
N GLY A 161 7.64 -14.32 23.00
CA GLY A 161 8.69 -14.06 23.98
C GLY A 161 9.76 -15.16 24.09
N GLY A 162 10.03 -15.89 22.98
CA GLY A 162 11.01 -16.99 22.96
C GLY A 162 10.47 -18.35 23.40
N ASN A 163 9.22 -18.43 23.80
CA ASN A 163 8.55 -19.69 24.14
C ASN A 163 7.61 -20.11 22.99
N MET A 164 7.65 -21.39 22.63
CA MET A 164 6.69 -21.99 21.72
C MET A 164 5.55 -22.63 22.52
N MET A 165 4.32 -22.22 22.21
CA MET A 165 3.12 -22.76 22.81
C MET A 165 2.23 -23.38 21.71
N ARG A 166 1.66 -24.54 21.98
CA ARG A 166 0.67 -25.15 21.08
C ARG A 166 -0.72 -24.64 21.40
N ILE A 167 -1.45 -24.33 20.35
CA ILE A 167 -2.84 -23.88 20.44
C ILE A 167 -3.71 -24.84 19.62
N HIS A 168 -4.82 -25.26 20.23
CA HIS A 168 -5.81 -26.06 19.52
C HIS A 168 -6.55 -25.20 18.47
N PRO A 169 -6.81 -25.71 17.25
CA PRO A 169 -7.47 -24.93 16.18
C PRO A 169 -8.80 -24.29 16.57
N SER A 170 -9.60 -24.96 17.42
CA SER A 170 -10.89 -24.42 17.90
C SER A 170 -10.79 -23.12 18.71
N ARG A 171 -9.58 -22.74 19.14
CA ARG A 171 -9.31 -21.48 19.87
C ARG A 171 -8.87 -20.34 18.99
N LEU A 172 -8.78 -20.55 17.68
CA LEU A 172 -8.33 -19.57 16.71
C LEU A 172 -9.40 -19.32 15.65
N VAL A 173 -9.70 -18.06 15.42
CA VAL A 173 -10.40 -17.61 14.22
C VAL A 173 -9.37 -17.04 13.27
N LEU A 174 -9.20 -17.67 12.11
CA LEU A 174 -8.18 -17.30 11.13
C LEU A 174 -8.75 -16.30 10.12
N PHE A 175 -8.00 -15.24 9.90
CA PHE A 175 -8.27 -14.25 8.86
C PHE A 175 -7.16 -14.34 7.81
N HIS A 176 -7.55 -14.42 6.55
CA HIS A 176 -6.61 -14.44 5.42
C HIS A 176 -6.69 -13.14 4.65
N GLY A 177 -5.56 -12.70 4.10
CA GLY A 177 -5.50 -11.63 3.12
C GLY A 177 -6.06 -12.11 1.77
N ILE A 178 -5.20 -12.33 0.78
CA ILE A 178 -5.58 -13.05 -0.43
C ILE A 178 -5.54 -14.54 -0.10
N ALA A 179 -6.69 -15.21 -0.23
CA ALA A 179 -6.77 -16.64 0.07
C ALA A 179 -5.88 -17.44 -0.90
N PRO A 180 -5.00 -18.31 -0.40
CA PRO A 180 -4.19 -19.15 -1.26
C PRO A 180 -5.07 -20.18 -1.97
N LEU A 181 -4.59 -20.64 -3.13
CA LEU A 181 -5.23 -21.74 -3.86
C LEU A 181 -5.24 -23.01 -2.99
N ALA A 182 -6.30 -23.80 -3.12
CA ALA A 182 -6.40 -25.07 -2.42
C ALA A 182 -5.21 -25.98 -2.82
N GLY A 183 -4.58 -26.60 -1.83
CA GLY A 183 -3.39 -27.44 -2.01
C GLY A 183 -2.05 -26.70 -1.85
N LEU A 184 -2.01 -25.39 -2.02
CA LEU A 184 -0.77 -24.59 -1.86
C LEU A 184 -0.68 -23.85 -0.52
N ARG A 185 -1.75 -23.90 0.28
CA ARG A 185 -1.87 -23.12 1.53
C ARG A 185 -0.74 -23.42 2.53
N TYR A 186 -0.34 -24.67 2.68
CA TYR A 186 0.60 -25.09 3.72
C TYR A 186 2.02 -25.29 3.23
N ASP A 187 2.23 -25.34 1.90
CA ASP A 187 3.56 -25.57 1.34
C ASP A 187 4.43 -24.30 1.39
N SER A 188 3.86 -23.16 1.04
CA SER A 188 4.60 -21.90 0.95
C SER A 188 4.22 -20.86 2.01
N GLY A 189 2.98 -20.89 2.51
CA GLY A 189 2.43 -19.85 3.39
C GLY A 189 2.25 -20.26 4.85
N MET A 190 2.72 -21.43 5.29
CA MET A 190 2.53 -21.91 6.67
C MET A 190 1.07 -21.82 7.16
N GLY A 191 0.11 -22.00 6.27
CA GLY A 191 -1.33 -21.89 6.55
C GLY A 191 -1.92 -20.49 6.32
N TRP A 192 -1.12 -19.52 5.91
CA TRP A 192 -1.55 -18.14 5.65
C TRP A 192 -1.74 -17.84 4.16
N GLY A 193 -2.46 -16.77 3.88
CA GLY A 193 -2.59 -16.21 2.54
C GLY A 193 -1.49 -15.20 2.22
N ASP A 194 -1.70 -14.46 1.12
CA ASP A 194 -0.80 -13.42 0.68
C ASP A 194 -1.30 -12.03 1.09
N SER A 195 -0.36 -11.09 1.27
CA SER A 195 -0.69 -9.68 1.44
C SER A 195 -1.46 -9.16 0.23
N VAL A 196 -2.48 -8.35 0.47
CA VAL A 196 -3.20 -7.68 -0.63
C VAL A 196 -2.29 -6.74 -1.41
N LEU A 197 -1.17 -6.32 -0.82
CA LEU A 197 -0.23 -5.41 -1.46
C LEU A 197 0.65 -6.09 -2.52
N MET A 198 0.82 -7.42 -2.48
CA MET A 198 1.76 -8.11 -3.37
C MET A 198 1.49 -7.86 -4.85
N GLY A 199 0.23 -7.89 -5.27
CA GLY A 199 -0.12 -7.70 -6.68
C GLY A 199 -0.31 -6.24 -7.11
N MET A 200 -0.38 -5.30 -6.16
CA MET A 200 -0.77 -3.92 -6.44
C MET A 200 0.26 -2.87 -6.06
N LEU A 201 1.29 -3.21 -5.28
CA LEU A 201 2.24 -2.22 -4.74
C LEU A 201 2.89 -1.39 -5.85
N GLU A 202 3.28 -2.01 -6.96
CA GLU A 202 3.85 -1.32 -8.11
C GLU A 202 2.86 -0.34 -8.77
N ARG A 203 1.57 -0.69 -8.78
CA ARG A 203 0.52 0.21 -9.29
C ARG A 203 0.29 1.40 -8.38
N LEU A 204 0.34 1.19 -7.06
CA LEU A 204 0.22 2.27 -6.08
C LEU A 204 1.44 3.20 -6.14
N ARG A 205 2.66 2.65 -6.24
CA ARG A 205 3.89 3.43 -6.45
C ARG A 205 3.83 4.28 -7.71
N ALA A 206 3.33 3.72 -8.81
CA ALA A 206 3.22 4.45 -10.07
C ALA A 206 2.32 5.70 -9.95
N VAL A 207 1.27 5.68 -9.13
CA VAL A 207 0.45 6.87 -8.84
C VAL A 207 1.26 7.93 -8.12
N ASP A 208 1.99 7.55 -7.07
CA ASP A 208 2.83 8.46 -6.28
C ASP A 208 3.97 9.04 -7.16
N GLU A 209 4.59 8.22 -8.01
CA GLU A 209 5.65 8.64 -8.94
C GLU A 209 5.14 9.61 -10.02
N VAL A 210 3.96 9.34 -10.58
CA VAL A 210 3.34 10.26 -11.56
C VAL A 210 3.03 11.60 -10.91
N ALA A 211 2.47 11.61 -9.71
CA ALA A 211 2.21 12.84 -8.97
C ALA A 211 3.50 13.62 -8.67
N ALA A 212 4.57 12.95 -8.26
CA ALA A 212 5.88 13.57 -8.02
C ALA A 212 6.49 14.13 -9.32
N ASN A 213 6.39 13.40 -10.43
CA ASN A 213 6.87 13.85 -11.73
C ASN A 213 6.09 15.07 -12.24
N ILE A 214 4.77 15.09 -12.07
CA ILE A 214 3.94 16.25 -12.41
C ILE A 214 4.37 17.46 -11.59
N LEU A 215 4.60 17.29 -10.28
CA LEU A 215 5.08 18.35 -9.41
C LEU A 215 6.44 18.90 -9.88
N SER A 216 7.38 18.01 -10.24
CA SER A 216 8.67 18.42 -10.82
C SER A 216 8.50 19.21 -12.11
N LEU A 217 7.63 18.77 -13.02
CA LEU A 217 7.32 19.48 -14.26
C LEU A 217 6.72 20.87 -13.98
N VAL A 218 5.91 21.02 -12.95
CA VAL A 218 5.37 22.33 -12.53
C VAL A 218 6.49 23.25 -12.05
N TYR A 219 7.47 22.73 -11.31
CA TYR A 219 8.63 23.54 -10.89
C TYR A 219 9.52 23.92 -12.08
N GLU A 220 9.64 23.06 -13.09
CA GLU A 220 10.40 23.31 -14.29
C GLU A 220 9.61 24.04 -15.38
N ALA A 221 8.36 24.43 -15.09
CA ALA A 221 7.43 25.01 -16.07
C ALA A 221 7.92 26.30 -16.73
N LYS A 222 8.83 26.96 -16.09
CA LYS A 222 9.42 28.21 -16.56
C LYS A 222 10.93 28.05 -16.64
N ILE A 223 11.41 27.74 -17.82
CA ILE A 223 12.85 27.77 -18.07
C ILE A 223 13.19 29.10 -18.73
N ASP A 224 14.02 29.86 -18.04
CA ASP A 224 14.60 31.08 -18.60
C ASP A 224 15.84 30.72 -19.42
N VAL A 225 15.81 31.03 -20.69
CA VAL A 225 16.93 30.88 -21.58
C VAL A 225 17.49 32.26 -21.87
N ILE A 226 18.71 32.53 -21.41
CA ILE A 226 19.45 33.76 -21.70
C ILE A 226 20.59 33.37 -22.64
N LYS A 227 20.57 33.87 -23.86
CA LYS A 227 21.68 33.73 -24.80
C LYS A 227 22.68 34.82 -24.54
N VAL A 228 23.89 34.46 -24.18
CA VAL A 228 25.01 35.37 -23.95
C VAL A 228 25.98 35.19 -25.13
N PRO A 229 26.26 36.26 -25.92
CA PRO A 229 27.19 36.21 -27.00
C PRO A 229 28.61 35.79 -26.55
N ASP A 230 29.28 35.01 -27.35
CA ASP A 230 30.67 34.59 -27.12
C ASP A 230 30.95 33.95 -25.74
N LEU A 231 29.93 33.38 -25.08
CA LEU A 231 30.02 32.82 -23.74
C LEU A 231 31.20 31.85 -23.58
N MET A 232 31.35 30.89 -24.51
CA MET A 232 32.41 29.88 -24.41
C MET A 232 33.80 30.49 -24.68
N VAL A 233 33.91 31.44 -25.59
CA VAL A 233 35.16 32.13 -25.91
C VAL A 233 35.60 32.96 -24.69
N ASN A 234 34.71 33.71 -24.07
CA ASN A 234 35.01 34.52 -22.90
C ASN A 234 35.37 33.64 -21.69
N LEU A 235 34.70 32.48 -21.48
CA LEU A 235 35.08 31.53 -20.43
C LEU A 235 36.49 30.97 -20.65
N GLN A 236 36.86 30.64 -21.86
CA GLN A 236 38.19 30.12 -22.17
C GLN A 236 39.29 31.19 -22.01
N GLN A 237 39.03 32.42 -22.43
CA GLN A 237 40.02 33.50 -22.42
C GLN A 237 40.18 34.16 -21.02
N ARG A 238 39.10 34.31 -20.25
CA ARG A 238 39.07 35.07 -19.00
C ARG A 238 38.90 34.19 -17.77
N GLY A 239 38.65 32.86 -17.95
CA GLY A 239 38.59 31.87 -16.88
C GLY A 239 37.61 32.17 -15.74
N ASP A 240 38.05 31.89 -14.53
CA ASP A 240 37.23 31.96 -13.29
C ASP A 240 36.70 33.38 -12.99
N ALA A 241 37.42 34.43 -13.37
CA ALA A 241 36.98 35.81 -13.16
C ALA A 241 35.66 36.08 -13.92
N TYR A 242 35.61 35.71 -15.20
CA TYR A 242 34.41 35.88 -15.99
C TYR A 242 33.25 35.00 -15.50
N ALA A 243 33.54 33.77 -15.12
CA ALA A 243 32.54 32.87 -14.54
C ALA A 243 31.91 33.44 -13.29
N SER A 244 32.71 34.03 -12.39
CA SER A 244 32.26 34.68 -11.15
C SER A 244 31.37 35.90 -11.42
N ASP A 245 31.78 36.76 -12.37
CA ASP A 245 31.00 37.93 -12.75
C ASP A 245 29.66 37.52 -13.40
N LEU A 246 29.67 36.49 -14.23
CA LEU A 246 28.45 35.95 -14.85
C LEU A 246 27.49 35.39 -13.79
N LEU A 247 28.00 34.58 -12.85
CA LEU A 247 27.19 34.01 -11.77
C LEU A 247 26.56 35.09 -10.91
N ARG A 248 27.36 36.14 -10.54
CA ARG A 248 26.85 37.27 -9.76
C ARG A 248 25.76 38.03 -10.51
N ARG A 249 25.92 38.22 -11.81
CA ARG A 249 24.92 38.86 -12.67
C ARG A 249 23.65 38.03 -12.75
N MET A 250 23.74 36.69 -12.94
CA MET A 250 22.58 35.78 -12.98
C MET A 250 21.85 35.78 -11.63
N GLN A 251 22.57 35.80 -10.51
CA GLN A 251 21.97 35.92 -9.19
C GLN A 251 21.19 37.23 -9.02
N LEU A 252 21.74 38.37 -9.46
CA LEU A 252 21.06 39.67 -9.44
C LEU A 252 19.83 39.66 -10.34
N ALA A 253 19.94 39.09 -11.55
CA ALA A 253 18.82 38.96 -12.48
C ALA A 253 17.70 38.10 -11.89
N SER A 254 18.05 36.99 -11.26
CA SER A 254 17.10 36.06 -10.59
C SER A 254 16.41 36.76 -9.40
N THR A 255 17.13 37.54 -8.60
CA THR A 255 16.58 38.27 -7.45
C THR A 255 15.67 39.42 -7.92
N GLY A 256 16.00 40.09 -9.03
CA GLY A 256 15.18 41.15 -9.60
C GLY A 256 13.93 40.66 -10.33
N LYS A 257 13.86 39.38 -10.65
CA LYS A 257 12.75 38.74 -11.35
C LYS A 257 11.64 38.37 -10.38
N GLY A 258 10.95 39.34 -9.80
CA GLY A 258 9.72 39.09 -9.06
C GLY A 258 8.48 39.19 -9.96
N ASN A 259 7.28 38.99 -9.41
CA ASN A 259 6.00 39.13 -10.14
C ASN A 259 5.81 40.55 -10.79
N SER A 260 6.59 41.53 -10.36
CA SER A 260 6.56 42.92 -10.86
C SER A 260 7.95 43.43 -11.24
N GLY A 261 8.96 42.56 -11.31
CA GLY A 261 10.34 42.92 -11.59
C GLY A 261 10.65 42.95 -13.08
N ALA A 262 11.53 43.86 -13.52
CA ALA A 262 12.06 43.92 -14.87
C ALA A 262 13.37 43.10 -14.95
N LEU A 263 13.53 42.31 -15.99
CA LEU A 263 14.80 41.65 -16.33
C LEU A 263 15.61 42.60 -17.22
N VAL A 264 16.77 43.04 -16.72
CA VAL A 264 17.70 43.88 -17.50
C VAL A 264 18.72 42.99 -18.15
N ILE A 265 18.79 43.04 -19.48
CA ILE A 265 19.74 42.30 -20.33
C ILE A 265 20.54 43.26 -21.20
N ASP A 266 21.71 42.84 -21.67
CA ASP A 266 22.52 43.59 -22.66
C ASP A 266 21.81 43.61 -23.99
N ALA A 267 22.11 44.62 -24.82
CA ALA A 267 21.52 44.80 -26.16
C ALA A 267 21.79 43.64 -27.10
N LEU A 268 22.87 42.89 -26.90
CA LEU A 268 23.25 41.71 -27.68
C LEU A 268 22.76 40.36 -27.08
N GLU A 269 22.16 40.40 -25.90
CA GLU A 269 21.61 39.21 -25.24
C GLU A 269 20.16 39.00 -25.66
N GLU A 270 19.78 37.75 -25.77
CA GLU A 270 18.41 37.36 -26.08
C GLU A 270 17.82 36.60 -24.89
N TYR A 271 16.67 37.02 -24.40
CA TYR A 271 15.91 36.32 -23.38
C TYR A 271 14.69 35.65 -24.00
N GLN A 272 14.56 34.36 -23.71
CA GLN A 272 13.39 33.57 -24.08
C GLN A 272 12.87 32.85 -22.85
N GLN A 273 11.58 32.95 -22.59
CA GLN A 273 10.92 32.11 -21.59
C GLN A 273 10.22 30.96 -22.29
N LYS A 274 10.68 29.73 -22.04
CA LYS A 274 9.99 28.54 -22.48
C LYS A 274 8.98 28.12 -21.42
N ASN A 275 7.71 28.13 -21.78
CA ASN A 275 6.63 27.66 -20.93
C ASN A 275 6.27 26.22 -21.36
N ALA A 276 6.20 25.30 -20.37
CA ALA A 276 5.68 23.96 -20.61
C ALA A 276 4.14 24.00 -20.66
N SER A 277 3.55 23.20 -21.54
CA SER A 277 2.10 23.00 -21.56
C SER A 277 1.77 21.80 -20.65
N PHE A 278 0.83 21.97 -19.75
CA PHE A 278 0.35 20.95 -18.81
C PHE A 278 -0.96 20.28 -19.26
N GLY A 279 -1.42 20.59 -20.48
CA GLY A 279 -2.57 19.92 -21.06
C GLY A 279 -2.32 18.41 -21.15
N GLY A 280 -3.28 17.61 -20.67
CA GLY A 280 -3.20 16.16 -20.67
C GLY A 280 -2.52 15.51 -19.45
N LEU A 281 -1.82 16.25 -18.58
CA LEU A 281 -1.26 15.68 -17.34
C LEU A 281 -2.35 15.16 -16.39
N PRO A 282 -3.49 15.86 -16.19
CA PRO A 282 -4.59 15.33 -15.38
C PRO A 282 -5.12 14.01 -15.92
N ASP A 283 -5.30 13.88 -17.24
CA ASP A 283 -5.79 12.65 -17.86
C ASP A 283 -4.84 11.47 -17.62
N ILE A 284 -3.53 11.72 -17.66
CA ILE A 284 -2.51 10.71 -17.37
C ILE A 284 -2.63 10.27 -15.91
N GLN A 285 -2.70 11.22 -14.98
CA GLN A 285 -2.83 10.92 -13.56
C GLN A 285 -4.11 10.11 -13.28
N ASP A 286 -5.23 10.50 -13.85
CA ASP A 286 -6.52 9.80 -13.71
C ASP A 286 -6.42 8.35 -14.20
N ARG A 287 -5.72 8.09 -15.29
CA ARG A 287 -5.48 6.72 -15.79
C ARG A 287 -4.69 5.87 -14.81
N PHE A 288 -3.64 6.41 -14.20
CA PHE A 288 -2.89 5.67 -13.18
C PHE A 288 -3.72 5.42 -11.93
N MET A 289 -4.53 6.38 -11.51
CA MET A 289 -5.47 6.22 -10.39
C MET A 289 -6.52 5.13 -10.68
N GLN A 290 -7.07 5.09 -11.90
CA GLN A 290 -8.00 4.03 -12.34
C GLN A 290 -7.35 2.65 -12.32
N LEU A 291 -6.10 2.53 -12.80
CA LEU A 291 -5.36 1.27 -12.77
C LEU A 291 -5.06 0.79 -11.33
N ALA A 292 -4.74 1.72 -10.44
CA ALA A 292 -4.52 1.41 -9.03
C ALA A 292 -5.82 0.98 -8.32
N ALA A 293 -6.93 1.68 -8.57
CA ALA A 293 -8.25 1.34 -8.04
C ALA A 293 -8.71 -0.05 -8.53
N SER A 294 -8.55 -0.33 -9.82
CA SER A 294 -8.83 -1.64 -10.40
C SER A 294 -7.98 -2.75 -9.78
N ALA A 295 -6.69 -2.53 -9.57
CA ALA A 295 -5.81 -3.50 -8.93
C ALA A 295 -6.18 -3.75 -7.46
N ALA A 296 -6.66 -2.72 -6.76
CA ALA A 296 -7.12 -2.81 -5.38
C ALA A 296 -8.51 -3.46 -5.22
N GLY A 297 -9.28 -3.55 -6.31
CA GLY A 297 -10.68 -3.96 -6.25
C GLY A 297 -11.56 -2.99 -5.46
N ILE A 298 -11.17 -1.72 -5.40
CA ILE A 298 -11.89 -0.66 -4.66
C ILE A 298 -12.31 0.39 -5.68
N PRO A 299 -13.58 0.82 -5.70
CA PRO A 299 -14.04 1.89 -6.59
C PRO A 299 -13.16 3.15 -6.48
N LEU A 300 -12.91 3.79 -7.63
CA LEU A 300 -12.10 5.00 -7.72
C LEU A 300 -12.60 6.11 -6.78
N THR A 301 -13.90 6.29 -6.73
CA THR A 301 -14.58 7.27 -5.88
C THR A 301 -14.34 7.05 -4.40
N LEU A 302 -14.29 5.78 -3.97
CA LEU A 302 -14.00 5.40 -2.57
C LEU A 302 -12.52 5.46 -2.26
N LEU A 303 -11.66 4.95 -3.16
CA LEU A 303 -10.22 4.89 -2.90
C LEU A 303 -9.57 6.28 -2.86
N PHE A 304 -9.96 7.17 -3.77
CA PHE A 304 -9.38 8.52 -3.91
C PHE A 304 -10.28 9.65 -3.41
N GLU A 305 -11.45 9.32 -2.82
CA GLU A 305 -12.44 10.30 -2.33
C GLU A 305 -12.87 11.31 -3.41
N MET A 306 -12.91 10.84 -4.66
CA MET A 306 -13.30 11.67 -5.79
C MET A 306 -14.82 11.70 -5.90
N SER A 307 -15.34 12.87 -6.30
CA SER A 307 -16.76 12.94 -6.66
C SER A 307 -17.04 12.07 -7.88
N PRO A 308 -18.16 11.35 -7.91
CA PRO A 308 -18.54 10.56 -9.08
C PRO A 308 -18.60 11.46 -10.32
N GLY A 309 -18.01 11.01 -11.43
CA GLY A 309 -18.00 11.75 -12.69
C GLY A 309 -19.38 11.71 -13.36
N GLY A 310 -19.91 12.87 -13.75
CA GLY A 310 -21.17 13.00 -14.48
C GLY A 310 -22.23 13.84 -13.74
N LEU A 311 -23.06 14.55 -14.51
CA LEU A 311 -24.05 15.51 -14.02
C LEU A 311 -25.12 14.92 -13.08
N ASN A 312 -25.31 13.58 -13.07
CA ASN A 312 -26.33 12.87 -12.29
C ASN A 312 -25.76 11.66 -11.53
N SER A 313 -24.44 11.54 -11.35
CA SER A 313 -23.88 10.39 -10.66
C SER A 313 -23.90 10.59 -9.14
N THR A 314 -24.67 9.77 -8.44
CA THR A 314 -24.81 9.78 -6.97
C THR A 314 -23.71 8.95 -6.27
N GLY A 315 -22.91 8.19 -7.04
CA GLY A 315 -21.94 7.23 -6.49
C GLY A 315 -22.59 5.97 -5.87
N GLU A 316 -23.92 5.84 -5.93
CA GLU A 316 -24.63 4.65 -5.42
C GLU A 316 -24.26 3.39 -6.18
N GLY A 317 -24.08 3.48 -7.51
CA GLY A 317 -23.62 2.35 -8.32
C GLY A 317 -22.25 1.85 -7.92
N ASP A 318 -21.34 2.75 -7.55
CA ASP A 318 -20.00 2.40 -7.09
C ASP A 318 -20.05 1.67 -5.74
N LYS A 319 -20.94 2.11 -4.84
CA LYS A 319 -21.14 1.46 -3.54
C LYS A 319 -21.82 0.10 -3.65
N GLN A 320 -22.75 -0.06 -4.59
CA GLN A 320 -23.45 -1.33 -4.81
C GLN A 320 -22.53 -2.40 -5.43
N ASN A 321 -21.53 -1.98 -6.20
CA ASN A 321 -20.56 -2.88 -6.84
C ASN A 321 -19.35 -3.19 -5.94
N TYR A 322 -19.23 -2.54 -4.81
CA TYR A 322 -18.17 -2.73 -3.82
C TYR A 322 -18.59 -3.70 -2.72
#